data_79cefd03e941bcbad471a608665ecc6c
#
_entry.id   79cefd03e941bcbad471a608665ecc6c
#
_cell.length_a   1.000
_cell.length_b   1.000
_cell.length_c   1.000
_cell.angle_alpha   90.00
_cell.angle_beta   90.00
_cell.angle_gamma   90.00
#
_symmetry.space_group_name_H-M   'P 1'
#
loop_
_entity.id
_entity.type
_entity.pdbx_description
1 polymer ?
#
loop_
_entity_poly.entity_id
_entity_poly.type
_entity_poly.pdbx_seq_one_letter_code
_entity_poly.pdbx_strand_id
1 'polypeptide(L)'
;MSYKYFTINERNKLEVLLKENYKISEIAKILNRHRATIYREIKRTNGEYSSENAQADANAKAANKGRNSKITPELKNMIEDRLCKTWSPEQIIGRELKGRLSFKTIYNWLYSNFPDVSLKVLRRKGKKAKTKETRGKFNIGKTIEERPSEVSTKEVFGHWEVDSVVSSRGESKACFATFVELKTRFYVAMKLEDRSKSSMLEAIKQLTTSIPKGAFKTFTSDRGKEFSCWEEVEKMGIDFYFADPYCSWQRGCNENSNGLLREFYPKKTDISKIETEDLIKTLMLINSRPRKCLNYATPFEKFLHEISF
;
A
#
# COMPACT_ATOMS: atom_id res chain seq x y z
N MET A 1 -6.85 -28.16 -30.60
CA MET A 1 -8.11 -28.71 -30.01
C MET A 1 -8.01 -28.68 -28.49
N SER A 2 -9.00 -28.08 -27.81
CA SER A 2 -9.04 -28.06 -26.34
C SER A 2 -9.44 -29.45 -25.81
N TYR A 3 -8.66 -29.99 -24.87
CA TYR A 3 -8.94 -31.28 -24.23
C TYR A 3 -10.21 -31.16 -23.36
N LYS A 4 -11.26 -31.93 -23.66
CA LYS A 4 -12.49 -31.96 -22.87
C LYS A 4 -12.43 -33.11 -21.85
N TYR A 5 -12.40 -32.78 -20.57
CA TYR A 5 -12.49 -33.75 -19.48
C TYR A 5 -13.85 -34.46 -19.48
N PHE A 6 -13.92 -35.68 -18.90
CA PHE A 6 -15.18 -36.36 -18.61
C PHE A 6 -15.98 -35.58 -17.58
N THR A 7 -17.25 -35.37 -17.87
CA THR A 7 -18.21 -34.79 -16.91
C THR A 7 -18.83 -35.91 -16.06
N ILE A 8 -19.42 -35.55 -14.92
CA ILE A 8 -20.14 -36.51 -14.08
C ILE A 8 -21.29 -37.18 -14.84
N ASN A 9 -22.00 -36.46 -15.68
CA ASN A 9 -23.08 -37.01 -16.52
C ASN A 9 -22.57 -38.04 -17.53
N GLU A 10 -21.39 -37.84 -18.12
CA GLU A 10 -20.77 -38.79 -19.04
C GLU A 10 -20.28 -40.03 -18.24
N ARG A 11 -19.83 -39.90 -17.00
CA ARG A 11 -19.47 -41.00 -16.11
C ARG A 11 -20.67 -41.83 -15.74
N ASN A 12 -21.77 -41.19 -15.37
CA ASN A 12 -23.01 -41.91 -15.06
C ASN A 12 -23.52 -42.72 -16.27
N LYS A 13 -23.49 -42.12 -17.47
CA LYS A 13 -23.85 -42.79 -18.71
C LYS A 13 -22.90 -43.97 -19.01
N LEU A 14 -21.58 -43.80 -18.79
CA LEU A 14 -20.58 -44.84 -18.97
C LEU A 14 -20.84 -46.02 -18.05
N GLU A 15 -21.16 -45.75 -16.78
CA GLU A 15 -21.47 -46.80 -15.79
C GLU A 15 -22.69 -47.64 -16.20
N VAL A 16 -23.79 -46.97 -16.60
CA VAL A 16 -25.00 -47.66 -17.06
C VAL A 16 -24.70 -48.53 -18.30
N LEU A 17 -24.03 -47.97 -19.30
CA LEU A 17 -23.71 -48.72 -20.53
C LEU A 17 -22.77 -49.91 -20.28
N LEU A 18 -21.86 -49.82 -19.32
CA LEU A 18 -21.02 -50.94 -18.90
C LEU A 18 -21.84 -52.02 -18.18
N LYS A 19 -22.77 -51.66 -17.32
CA LYS A 19 -23.69 -52.60 -16.63
C LYS A 19 -24.60 -53.34 -17.63
N GLU A 20 -25.02 -52.66 -18.70
CA GLU A 20 -25.82 -53.20 -19.79
C GLU A 20 -24.98 -53.99 -20.82
N ASN A 21 -23.68 -54.24 -20.53
CA ASN A 21 -22.75 -55.01 -21.35
C ASN A 21 -22.52 -54.48 -22.77
N TYR A 22 -22.66 -53.17 -23.00
CA TYR A 22 -22.30 -52.57 -24.29
C TYR A 22 -20.81 -52.72 -24.59
N LYS A 23 -20.46 -52.96 -25.87
CA LYS A 23 -19.06 -52.99 -26.29
C LYS A 23 -18.42 -51.62 -26.21
N ILE A 24 -17.17 -51.53 -25.81
CA ILE A 24 -16.41 -50.24 -25.70
C ILE A 24 -16.47 -49.41 -26.98
N SER A 25 -16.53 -50.07 -28.15
CA SER A 25 -16.65 -49.40 -29.44
C SER A 25 -18.01 -48.70 -29.61
N GLU A 26 -19.08 -49.22 -29.06
CA GLU A 26 -20.42 -48.64 -29.09
C GLU A 26 -20.53 -47.52 -28.07
N ILE A 27 -20.04 -47.76 -26.84
CA ILE A 27 -19.95 -46.71 -25.81
C ILE A 27 -19.17 -45.48 -26.32
N ALA A 28 -18.06 -45.71 -27.02
CA ALA A 28 -17.26 -44.62 -27.58
C ALA A 28 -18.04 -43.80 -28.60
N LYS A 29 -18.88 -44.44 -29.42
CA LYS A 29 -19.78 -43.75 -30.37
C LYS A 29 -20.88 -42.98 -29.65
N ILE A 30 -21.55 -43.59 -28.65
CA ILE A 30 -22.65 -43.01 -27.89
C ILE A 30 -22.17 -41.77 -27.11
N LEU A 31 -21.00 -41.84 -26.48
CA LEU A 31 -20.43 -40.70 -25.71
C LEU A 31 -19.65 -39.74 -26.59
N ASN A 32 -19.54 -39.97 -27.89
CA ASN A 32 -18.72 -39.19 -28.84
C ASN A 32 -17.30 -38.96 -28.30
N ARG A 33 -16.66 -40.04 -27.86
CA ARG A 33 -15.30 -40.05 -27.29
C ARG A 33 -14.45 -41.13 -28.00
N HIS A 34 -13.13 -40.87 -28.04
CA HIS A 34 -12.23 -41.91 -28.58
C HIS A 34 -12.15 -43.13 -27.63
N ARG A 35 -12.08 -44.35 -28.20
CA ARG A 35 -11.99 -45.61 -27.42
C ARG A 35 -10.93 -45.60 -26.33
N ALA A 36 -9.73 -45.05 -26.65
CA ALA A 36 -8.67 -44.94 -25.67
C ALA A 36 -9.02 -44.04 -24.47
N THR A 37 -9.91 -43.06 -24.65
CA THR A 37 -10.41 -42.21 -23.57
C THR A 37 -11.32 -42.98 -22.63
N ILE A 38 -12.22 -43.81 -23.19
CA ILE A 38 -13.07 -44.72 -22.40
C ILE A 38 -12.23 -45.69 -21.60
N TYR A 39 -11.26 -46.36 -22.20
CA TYR A 39 -10.36 -47.25 -21.48
C TYR A 39 -9.58 -46.57 -20.35
N ARG A 40 -9.09 -45.35 -20.56
CA ARG A 40 -8.41 -44.55 -19.51
C ARG A 40 -9.35 -44.19 -18.38
N GLU A 41 -10.59 -43.91 -18.69
CA GLU A 41 -11.59 -43.54 -17.68
C GLU A 41 -11.99 -44.76 -16.85
N ILE A 42 -12.22 -45.93 -17.47
CA ILE A 42 -12.51 -47.20 -16.75
C ILE A 42 -11.37 -47.59 -15.80
N LYS A 43 -10.12 -47.38 -16.23
CA LYS A 43 -8.92 -47.66 -15.39
C LYS A 43 -8.76 -46.75 -14.17
N ARG A 44 -9.65 -45.79 -13.96
CA ARG A 44 -9.61 -44.92 -12.75
C ARG A 44 -10.10 -45.63 -11.50
N THR A 45 -10.94 -46.61 -11.67
CA THR A 45 -11.47 -47.46 -10.57
C THR A 45 -10.79 -48.80 -10.56
N ASN A 46 -10.51 -49.35 -9.36
CA ASN A 46 -10.04 -50.70 -9.17
C ASN A 46 -11.25 -51.61 -9.03
N GLY A 47 -11.44 -52.56 -9.97
CA GLY A 47 -12.60 -53.45 -10.01
C GLY A 47 -13.72 -52.89 -10.91
N GLU A 48 -14.97 -53.13 -10.50
CA GLU A 48 -16.15 -52.64 -11.25
C GLU A 48 -16.16 -51.08 -11.35
N TYR A 49 -16.49 -50.59 -12.51
CA TYR A 49 -16.49 -49.13 -12.76
C TYR A 49 -17.65 -48.47 -11.97
N SER A 50 -17.30 -47.44 -11.19
CA SER A 50 -18.25 -46.56 -10.51
C SER A 50 -18.00 -45.14 -10.93
N SER A 51 -19.05 -44.45 -11.36
CA SER A 51 -18.98 -43.03 -11.75
C SER A 51 -18.57 -42.12 -10.61
N GLU A 52 -19.02 -42.40 -9.39
CA GLU A 52 -18.69 -41.66 -8.17
C GLU A 52 -17.20 -41.79 -7.82
N ASN A 53 -16.67 -43.03 -7.82
CA ASN A 53 -15.27 -43.29 -7.53
C ASN A 53 -14.35 -42.71 -8.60
N ALA A 54 -14.75 -42.78 -9.88
CA ALA A 54 -14.02 -42.16 -10.98
C ALA A 54 -14.02 -40.63 -10.89
N GLN A 55 -15.12 -40.04 -10.42
CA GLN A 55 -15.21 -38.60 -10.17
C GLN A 55 -14.32 -38.17 -8.98
N ALA A 56 -14.35 -38.97 -7.89
CA ALA A 56 -13.50 -38.70 -6.72
C ALA A 56 -12.01 -38.76 -7.08
N ASP A 57 -11.58 -39.80 -7.85
CA ASP A 57 -10.21 -39.92 -8.37
C ASP A 57 -9.84 -38.73 -9.26
N ALA A 58 -10.74 -38.32 -10.16
CA ALA A 58 -10.52 -37.15 -11.02
C ALA A 58 -10.36 -35.86 -10.22
N ASN A 59 -11.17 -35.67 -9.18
CA ASN A 59 -11.09 -34.52 -8.28
C ASN A 59 -9.78 -34.50 -7.46
N ALA A 60 -9.40 -35.67 -6.90
CA ALA A 60 -8.15 -35.80 -6.17
C ALA A 60 -6.93 -35.52 -7.05
N LYS A 61 -6.91 -36.07 -8.28
CA LYS A 61 -5.86 -35.77 -9.25
C LYS A 61 -5.87 -34.32 -9.73
N ALA A 62 -7.05 -33.69 -9.81
CA ALA A 62 -7.15 -32.28 -10.15
C ALA A 62 -6.62 -31.37 -9.03
N ALA A 63 -6.90 -31.71 -7.77
CA ALA A 63 -6.39 -30.99 -6.60
C ALA A 63 -4.85 -31.02 -6.51
N ASN A 64 -4.24 -32.11 -6.97
CA ASN A 64 -2.78 -32.24 -7.00
C ASN A 64 -2.11 -31.58 -8.23
N LYS A 65 -2.90 -30.98 -9.14
CA LYS A 65 -2.36 -30.26 -10.30
C LYS A 65 -2.00 -28.84 -9.91
N GLY A 66 -0.86 -28.40 -10.39
CA GLY A 66 -0.40 -27.02 -10.20
C GLY A 66 0.90 -26.95 -9.42
N ARG A 67 1.39 -25.73 -9.28
CA ARG A 67 2.63 -25.46 -8.55
C ARG A 67 2.33 -25.45 -7.04
N ASN A 68 3.07 -26.23 -6.26
CA ASN A 68 2.95 -26.21 -4.80
C ASN A 68 3.16 -24.80 -4.26
N SER A 69 2.39 -24.45 -3.22
CA SER A 69 2.55 -23.19 -2.52
C SER A 69 3.95 -23.11 -1.91
N LYS A 70 4.60 -21.95 -2.06
CA LYS A 70 5.90 -21.66 -1.44
C LYS A 70 5.77 -21.17 0.01
N ILE A 71 4.56 -21.18 0.57
CA ILE A 71 4.30 -20.70 1.91
C ILE A 71 4.80 -21.72 2.94
N THR A 72 5.64 -21.27 3.85
CA THR A 72 6.05 -22.01 5.06
C THR A 72 5.49 -21.29 6.28
N PRO A 73 5.36 -21.99 7.44
CA PRO A 73 4.89 -21.34 8.67
C PRO A 73 5.72 -20.10 9.06
N GLU A 74 7.05 -20.19 8.93
CA GLU A 74 7.98 -19.10 9.26
C GLU A 74 7.77 -17.91 8.32
N LEU A 75 7.62 -18.19 7.01
CA LEU A 75 7.36 -17.17 6.00
C LEU A 75 6.00 -16.50 6.22
N LYS A 76 4.99 -17.29 6.59
CA LYS A 76 3.65 -16.80 6.95
C LYS A 76 3.74 -15.82 8.13
N ASN A 77 4.34 -16.26 9.24
CA ASN A 77 4.47 -15.46 10.47
C ASN A 77 5.23 -14.15 10.22
N MET A 78 6.32 -14.21 9.43
CA MET A 78 7.08 -13.01 9.07
C MET A 78 6.24 -12.03 8.25
N ILE A 79 5.48 -12.50 7.26
CA ILE A 79 4.62 -11.65 6.42
C ILE A 79 3.51 -11.03 7.27
N GLU A 80 2.88 -11.80 8.16
CA GLU A 80 1.84 -11.32 9.08
C GLU A 80 2.39 -10.23 10.01
N ASP A 81 3.56 -10.42 10.63
CA ASP A 81 4.21 -9.40 11.46
C ASP A 81 4.44 -8.09 10.69
N ARG A 82 4.95 -8.18 9.46
CA ARG A 82 5.19 -6.99 8.63
C ARG A 82 3.90 -6.30 8.20
N LEU A 83 2.86 -7.06 7.88
CA LEU A 83 1.53 -6.51 7.58
C LEU A 83 0.92 -5.81 8.80
N CYS A 84 1.06 -6.37 10.00
CA CYS A 84 0.64 -5.74 11.25
C CYS A 84 1.41 -4.44 11.53
N LYS A 85 2.68 -4.37 11.15
CA LYS A 85 3.51 -3.15 11.13
C LYS A 85 3.19 -2.22 9.96
N THR A 86 2.06 -2.46 9.29
CA THR A 86 1.50 -1.63 8.21
C THR A 86 2.34 -1.60 6.92
N TRP A 87 3.22 -2.57 6.70
CA TRP A 87 3.95 -2.70 5.44
C TRP A 87 3.03 -3.24 4.34
N SER A 88 3.21 -2.76 3.12
CA SER A 88 2.53 -3.34 1.95
C SER A 88 3.25 -4.60 1.47
N PRO A 89 2.57 -5.50 0.74
CA PRO A 89 3.21 -6.66 0.10
C PRO A 89 4.44 -6.30 -0.74
N GLU A 90 4.43 -5.16 -1.45
CA GLU A 90 5.57 -4.69 -2.24
C GLU A 90 6.77 -4.31 -1.35
N GLN A 91 6.51 -3.66 -0.21
CA GLN A 91 7.55 -3.30 0.76
C GLN A 91 8.19 -4.54 1.40
N ILE A 92 7.38 -5.54 1.75
CA ILE A 92 7.87 -6.82 2.30
C ILE A 92 8.79 -7.52 1.30
N ILE A 93 8.36 -7.64 0.04
CA ILE A 93 9.17 -8.26 -1.00
C ILE A 93 10.47 -7.48 -1.24
N GLY A 94 10.38 -6.16 -1.35
CA GLY A 94 11.54 -5.33 -1.64
C GLY A 94 12.60 -5.32 -0.54
N ARG A 95 12.19 -5.42 0.72
CA ARG A 95 13.10 -5.38 1.87
C ARG A 95 13.58 -6.76 2.30
N GLU A 96 12.67 -7.73 2.46
CA GLU A 96 12.94 -9.00 3.13
C GLU A 96 13.09 -10.19 2.15
N LEU A 97 12.42 -10.14 1.00
CA LEU A 97 12.24 -11.30 0.12
C LEU A 97 12.68 -11.06 -1.32
N LYS A 98 13.69 -10.21 -1.54
CA LYS A 98 14.18 -9.86 -2.89
C LYS A 98 14.35 -11.11 -3.77
N GLY A 99 13.65 -11.15 -4.90
CA GLY A 99 13.76 -12.22 -5.89
C GLY A 99 13.13 -13.57 -5.49
N ARG A 100 12.73 -13.78 -4.23
CA ARG A 100 12.15 -15.05 -3.77
C ARG A 100 10.68 -15.21 -4.14
N LEU A 101 9.92 -14.12 -4.03
CA LEU A 101 8.48 -14.09 -4.28
C LEU A 101 8.07 -12.85 -5.06
N SER A 102 6.88 -12.90 -5.69
CA SER A 102 6.20 -11.74 -6.24
C SER A 102 5.24 -11.14 -5.21
N PHE A 103 5.08 -9.82 -5.19
CA PHE A 103 4.08 -9.17 -4.35
C PHE A 103 2.65 -9.64 -4.65
N LYS A 104 2.36 -10.02 -5.90
CA LYS A 104 1.09 -10.65 -6.28
C LYS A 104 0.84 -11.95 -5.54
N THR A 105 1.90 -12.73 -5.25
CA THR A 105 1.79 -13.97 -4.47
C THR A 105 1.30 -13.69 -3.06
N ILE A 106 1.82 -12.64 -2.40
CA ILE A 106 1.35 -12.26 -1.05
C ILE A 106 -0.12 -11.80 -1.11
N TYR A 107 -0.51 -11.00 -2.12
CA TYR A 107 -1.92 -10.64 -2.28
C TYR A 107 -2.83 -11.87 -2.46
N ASN A 108 -2.42 -12.85 -3.30
CA ASN A 108 -3.19 -14.07 -3.48
C ASN A 108 -3.31 -14.86 -2.16
N TRP A 109 -2.25 -14.92 -1.38
CA TRP A 109 -2.29 -15.56 -0.06
C TRP A 109 -3.21 -14.82 0.91
N LEU A 110 -3.17 -13.49 0.95
CA LEU A 110 -4.09 -12.69 1.77
C LEU A 110 -5.57 -13.00 1.47
N TYR A 111 -5.89 -13.27 0.22
CA TYR A 111 -7.26 -13.62 -0.17
C TYR A 111 -7.63 -15.10 0.09
N SER A 112 -6.66 -15.99 0.26
CA SER A 112 -6.92 -17.44 0.35
C SER A 112 -6.35 -18.14 1.59
N ASN A 113 -5.18 -17.73 2.09
CA ASN A 113 -4.39 -18.49 3.06
C ASN A 113 -4.08 -17.75 4.37
N PHE A 114 -4.53 -16.52 4.54
CA PHE A 114 -4.34 -15.72 5.76
C PHE A 114 -5.69 -15.31 6.34
N PRO A 115 -6.50 -16.23 6.89
CA PRO A 115 -7.82 -15.91 7.43
C PRO A 115 -7.76 -14.98 8.63
N ASP A 116 -6.66 -14.98 9.39
CA ASP A 116 -6.50 -14.19 10.62
C ASP A 116 -6.07 -12.75 10.35
N VAL A 117 -5.59 -12.46 9.13
CA VAL A 117 -5.17 -11.11 8.73
C VAL A 117 -6.26 -10.43 7.91
N SER A 118 -6.95 -9.49 8.53
CA SER A 118 -7.99 -8.71 7.85
C SER A 118 -7.40 -7.84 6.74
N LEU A 119 -8.08 -7.77 5.59
CA LEU A 119 -7.72 -6.85 4.48
C LEU A 119 -7.68 -5.36 4.91
N LYS A 120 -8.18 -5.04 6.12
CA LYS A 120 -8.09 -3.69 6.73
C LYS A 120 -6.65 -3.25 6.97
N VAL A 121 -5.68 -4.18 7.07
CA VAL A 121 -4.24 -3.85 7.18
C VAL A 121 -3.69 -3.22 5.89
N LEU A 122 -4.35 -3.41 4.76
CA LEU A 122 -3.94 -2.81 3.51
C LEU A 122 -4.37 -1.34 3.42
N ARG A 123 -3.49 -0.48 2.90
CA ARG A 123 -3.68 0.98 2.81
C ARG A 123 -5.06 1.41 2.29
N ARG A 124 -5.56 0.80 1.24
CA ARG A 124 -6.83 1.20 0.62
C ARG A 124 -8.07 0.53 1.20
N LYS A 125 -7.94 -0.45 2.07
CA LYS A 125 -9.08 -1.15 2.71
C LYS A 125 -10.23 -1.47 1.74
N GLY A 126 -9.91 -1.72 0.45
CA GLY A 126 -10.88 -1.98 -0.62
C GLY A 126 -11.57 -0.74 -1.25
N LYS A 127 -11.23 0.48 -0.87
CA LYS A 127 -11.90 1.70 -1.39
C LYS A 127 -11.25 2.25 -2.67
N LYS A 128 -12.09 2.73 -3.62
CA LYS A 128 -11.66 3.45 -4.85
C LYS A 128 -11.49 4.95 -4.60
N ALA A 129 -10.55 5.61 -5.30
CA ALA A 129 -10.30 7.05 -5.19
C ALA A 129 -11.36 7.89 -5.92
N LYS A 130 -11.74 9.05 -5.35
CA LYS A 130 -12.61 10.06 -6.00
C LYS A 130 -11.92 11.42 -6.04
N THR A 131 -12.20 12.20 -7.09
CA THR A 131 -11.56 13.48 -7.45
C THR A 131 -12.50 14.68 -7.36
N LYS A 132 -11.91 15.83 -7.17
CA LYS A 132 -12.05 17.24 -7.61
C LYS A 132 -12.29 18.24 -6.50
N GLU A 133 -11.47 19.30 -6.53
CA GLU A 133 -11.55 20.46 -5.64
C GLU A 133 -11.40 21.76 -6.46
N THR A 134 -12.12 22.83 -6.04
CA THR A 134 -12.07 24.18 -6.65
C THR A 134 -11.92 25.23 -5.55
N ARG A 135 -10.80 26.01 -5.54
CA ARG A 135 -10.56 27.13 -4.61
C ARG A 135 -9.82 28.29 -5.30
N GLY A 136 -9.98 29.52 -4.76
CA GLY A 136 -9.49 30.77 -5.34
C GLY A 136 -7.98 31.03 -5.22
N LYS A 137 -7.48 32.03 -5.97
CA LYS A 137 -6.06 32.42 -6.06
C LYS A 137 -5.69 33.45 -4.99
N PHE A 138 -4.55 33.23 -4.30
CA PHE A 138 -3.92 34.16 -3.40
C PHE A 138 -2.40 34.20 -3.70
N ASN A 139 -1.81 35.38 -3.93
CA ASN A 139 -0.38 35.49 -4.26
C ASN A 139 0.40 36.03 -3.05
N ILE A 140 1.32 35.23 -2.52
CA ILE A 140 2.21 35.57 -1.40
C ILE A 140 3.60 34.99 -1.66
N GLY A 141 4.66 35.74 -1.32
CA GLY A 141 6.04 35.30 -1.21
C GLY A 141 6.70 34.83 -2.51
N LYS A 142 7.89 34.23 -2.39
CA LYS A 142 8.66 33.69 -3.53
C LYS A 142 7.92 32.53 -4.20
N THR A 143 7.95 32.53 -5.54
CA THR A 143 7.32 31.46 -6.32
C THR A 143 8.19 30.20 -6.35
N ILE A 144 7.58 29.06 -6.69
CA ILE A 144 8.32 27.79 -6.85
C ILE A 144 9.34 27.86 -7.98
N GLU A 145 9.18 28.76 -8.95
CA GLU A 145 10.12 28.98 -10.05
C GLU A 145 11.44 29.56 -9.57
N GLU A 146 11.43 30.34 -8.48
CA GLU A 146 12.61 30.95 -7.85
C GLU A 146 13.37 29.93 -6.97
N ARG A 147 12.80 28.75 -6.75
CA ARG A 147 13.36 27.69 -5.91
C ARG A 147 14.59 27.07 -6.59
N PRO A 148 15.69 26.78 -5.85
CA PRO A 148 16.87 26.14 -6.40
C PRO A 148 16.52 24.85 -7.16
N SER A 149 17.12 24.66 -8.33
CA SER A 149 16.83 23.49 -9.20
C SER A 149 17.15 22.16 -8.54
N GLU A 150 18.12 22.12 -7.62
CA GLU A 150 18.50 20.93 -6.84
C GLU A 150 17.33 20.35 -6.01
N VAL A 151 16.37 21.19 -5.61
CA VAL A 151 15.18 20.71 -4.85
C VAL A 151 14.34 19.75 -5.68
N SER A 152 14.31 19.94 -6.99
CA SER A 152 13.53 19.10 -7.91
C SER A 152 14.09 17.68 -8.03
N THR A 153 15.40 17.50 -7.90
CA THR A 153 16.07 16.18 -7.94
C THR A 153 15.79 15.35 -6.70
N LYS A 154 15.54 16.01 -5.56
CA LYS A 154 15.33 15.38 -4.24
C LYS A 154 16.54 14.56 -3.78
N GLU A 155 17.73 14.96 -4.18
CA GLU A 155 18.99 14.30 -3.84
C GLU A 155 19.75 15.04 -2.75
N VAL A 156 19.44 16.33 -2.55
CA VAL A 156 20.07 17.19 -1.55
C VAL A 156 19.22 17.21 -0.28
N PHE A 157 19.85 17.02 0.87
CA PHE A 157 19.21 17.05 2.18
C PHE A 157 18.93 18.48 2.64
N GLY A 158 17.84 18.65 3.39
CA GLY A 158 17.45 19.92 3.99
C GLY A 158 16.34 20.67 3.26
N HIS A 159 15.76 20.11 2.22
CA HIS A 159 14.60 20.67 1.54
C HIS A 159 13.31 20.01 2.00
N TRP A 160 12.36 20.80 2.47
CA TRP A 160 11.14 20.31 3.09
C TRP A 160 9.88 20.80 2.37
N GLU A 161 8.88 19.96 2.25
CA GLU A 161 7.52 20.38 1.92
C GLU A 161 6.71 20.50 3.20
N VAL A 162 5.90 21.58 3.31
CA VAL A 162 5.07 21.88 4.49
C VAL A 162 3.60 21.96 4.07
N ASP A 163 2.70 21.43 4.91
CA ASP A 163 1.26 21.45 4.65
C ASP A 163 0.47 21.42 5.97
N SER A 164 -0.85 21.54 5.88
CA SER A 164 -1.74 21.37 7.00
C SER A 164 -2.81 20.29 6.73
N VAL A 165 -3.02 19.43 7.70
CA VAL A 165 -4.05 18.40 7.64
C VAL A 165 -5.16 18.76 8.62
N VAL A 166 -6.30 19.23 8.10
CA VAL A 166 -7.39 19.77 8.91
C VAL A 166 -8.27 18.70 9.53
N SER A 167 -8.85 19.01 10.68
CA SER A 167 -9.89 18.23 11.37
C SER A 167 -11.19 18.13 10.56
N SER A 168 -12.15 17.37 11.06
CA SER A 168 -13.49 17.34 10.49
C SER A 168 -14.15 18.71 10.57
N ARG A 169 -14.83 19.12 9.50
CA ARG A 169 -15.60 20.37 9.51
C ARG A 169 -16.69 20.30 10.57
N GLY A 170 -16.77 21.35 11.39
CA GLY A 170 -17.78 21.46 12.43
C GLY A 170 -17.44 20.78 13.79
N GLU A 171 -16.34 19.99 13.85
CA GLU A 171 -15.91 19.34 15.10
C GLU A 171 -14.93 20.21 15.90
N SER A 172 -13.78 20.50 15.29
CA SER A 172 -12.77 21.34 15.93
C SER A 172 -11.99 22.19 14.93
N LYS A 173 -11.28 23.22 15.42
CA LYS A 173 -10.32 24.01 14.64
C LYS A 173 -8.95 23.35 14.56
N ALA A 174 -8.71 22.30 15.36
CA ALA A 174 -7.44 21.60 15.43
C ALA A 174 -7.02 21.04 14.08
N CYS A 175 -5.70 21.07 13.81
CA CYS A 175 -5.12 20.54 12.61
C CYS A 175 -3.74 19.93 12.91
N PHE A 176 -3.16 19.21 11.95
CA PHE A 176 -1.74 18.88 11.99
C PHE A 176 -0.98 19.82 11.08
N ALA A 177 0.11 20.44 11.58
CA ALA A 177 1.20 20.92 10.74
C ALA A 177 2.02 19.71 10.30
N THR A 178 2.28 19.57 9.02
CA THR A 178 2.98 18.41 8.46
C THR A 178 4.17 18.82 7.65
N PHE A 179 5.28 18.11 7.83
CA PHE A 179 6.57 18.39 7.23
C PHE A 179 7.13 17.11 6.62
N VAL A 180 7.62 17.15 5.40
CA VAL A 180 8.32 16.04 4.78
C VAL A 180 9.65 16.49 4.20
N GLU A 181 10.74 15.85 4.63
CA GLU A 181 12.06 16.06 4.06
C GLU A 181 12.15 15.31 2.70
N LEU A 182 12.63 16.01 1.66
CA LEU A 182 12.48 15.53 0.29
C LEU A 182 13.44 14.40 -0.11
N LYS A 183 14.67 14.35 0.42
CA LYS A 183 15.65 13.31 0.12
C LYS A 183 15.32 12.02 0.84
N THR A 184 15.10 12.11 2.13
CA THR A 184 14.92 10.95 3.03
C THR A 184 13.47 10.50 3.13
N ARG A 185 12.50 11.33 2.72
CA ARG A 185 11.06 11.13 2.91
C ARG A 185 10.66 11.09 4.39
N PHE A 186 11.53 11.57 5.29
CA PHE A 186 11.22 11.66 6.70
C PHE A 186 10.04 12.59 6.92
N TYR A 187 9.08 12.14 7.70
CA TYR A 187 7.79 12.80 7.86
C TYR A 187 7.54 13.13 9.32
N VAL A 188 7.21 14.39 9.57
CA VAL A 188 6.83 14.90 10.91
C VAL A 188 5.43 15.48 10.83
N ALA A 189 4.65 15.30 11.89
CA ALA A 189 3.37 15.97 12.08
C ALA A 189 3.27 16.44 13.54
N MET A 190 2.76 17.64 13.72
CA MET A 190 2.54 18.26 15.03
C MET A 190 1.08 18.69 15.15
N LYS A 191 0.44 18.42 16.29
CA LYS A 191 -0.93 18.86 16.57
C LYS A 191 -0.92 20.36 16.89
N LEU A 192 -1.79 21.11 16.21
CA LEU A 192 -2.04 22.51 16.43
C LEU A 192 -3.48 22.70 16.91
N GLU A 193 -3.71 23.68 17.78
CA GLU A 193 -5.05 24.04 18.25
C GLU A 193 -5.91 24.63 17.13
N ASP A 194 -5.27 25.38 16.23
CA ASP A 194 -5.94 25.97 15.07
C ASP A 194 -5.00 26.12 13.84
N ARG A 195 -5.60 26.51 12.72
CA ARG A 195 -4.90 26.75 11.46
C ARG A 195 -4.52 28.24 11.32
N SER A 196 -3.88 28.81 12.34
CA SER A 196 -3.42 30.21 12.33
C SER A 196 -1.95 30.33 11.91
N LYS A 197 -1.58 31.58 11.51
CA LYS A 197 -0.18 31.97 11.28
C LYS A 197 0.69 31.71 12.52
N SER A 198 0.22 32.06 13.69
CA SER A 198 0.96 31.90 14.96
C SER A 198 1.20 30.46 15.32
N SER A 199 0.18 29.60 15.22
CA SER A 199 0.30 28.17 15.50
C SER A 199 1.25 27.47 14.54
N MET A 200 1.22 27.83 13.25
CA MET A 200 2.16 27.28 12.24
C MET A 200 3.59 27.76 12.50
N LEU A 201 3.79 29.02 12.81
CA LEU A 201 5.13 29.56 13.14
C LEU A 201 5.74 28.85 14.33
N GLU A 202 4.94 28.61 15.37
CA GLU A 202 5.40 27.91 16.58
C GLU A 202 5.80 26.48 16.26
N ALA A 203 5.01 25.75 15.45
CA ALA A 203 5.37 24.40 14.99
C ALA A 203 6.67 24.39 14.18
N ILE A 204 6.89 25.37 13.32
CA ILE A 204 8.14 25.50 12.55
C ILE A 204 9.32 25.75 13.50
N LYS A 205 9.18 26.64 14.47
CA LYS A 205 10.22 26.91 15.47
C LYS A 205 10.55 25.65 16.28
N GLN A 206 9.53 24.95 16.77
CA GLN A 206 9.73 23.71 17.50
C GLN A 206 10.44 22.64 16.66
N LEU A 207 10.06 22.49 15.38
CA LEU A 207 10.73 21.57 14.47
C LEU A 207 12.22 21.93 14.29
N THR A 208 12.50 23.21 14.02
CA THR A 208 13.86 23.69 13.72
C THR A 208 14.79 23.68 14.94
N THR A 209 14.24 23.73 16.14
CA THR A 209 15.02 23.56 17.39
C THR A 209 15.24 22.10 17.78
N SER A 210 14.37 21.18 17.32
CA SER A 210 14.43 19.75 17.64
C SER A 210 15.38 18.96 16.74
N ILE A 211 15.81 19.53 15.60
CA ILE A 211 16.67 18.86 14.62
C ILE A 211 17.95 19.70 14.45
N PRO A 212 19.12 19.07 14.23
CA PRO A 212 20.40 19.78 14.15
C PRO A 212 20.41 20.92 13.11
N LYS A 213 21.19 21.96 13.38
CA LYS A 213 21.43 23.05 12.43
C LYS A 213 21.99 22.49 11.12
N GLY A 214 21.51 23.02 9.98
CA GLY A 214 21.88 22.54 8.64
C GLY A 214 20.88 21.56 8.03
N ALA A 215 19.94 21.02 8.82
CA ALA A 215 18.87 20.16 8.31
C ALA A 215 17.74 20.94 7.58
N PHE A 216 17.80 22.25 7.56
CA PHE A 216 16.78 23.10 6.96
C PHE A 216 17.41 24.13 6.02
N LYS A 217 17.21 23.94 4.72
CA LYS A 217 17.61 24.88 3.66
C LYS A 217 16.41 25.65 3.12
N THR A 218 15.36 24.91 2.76
CA THR A 218 14.14 25.50 2.18
C THR A 218 12.88 24.85 2.69
N PHE A 219 11.82 25.63 2.79
CA PHE A 219 10.45 25.15 2.90
C PHE A 219 9.66 25.45 1.63
N THR A 220 8.78 24.53 1.23
CA THR A 220 7.83 24.73 0.12
C THR A 220 6.42 24.40 0.61
N SER A 221 5.49 25.36 0.53
CA SER A 221 4.09 25.18 0.94
C SER A 221 3.11 25.50 -0.18
N ASP A 222 1.81 25.31 0.08
CA ASP A 222 0.78 26.01 -0.71
C ASP A 222 0.62 27.46 -0.20
N ARG A 223 -0.31 28.18 -0.84
CA ARG A 223 -0.62 29.57 -0.49
C ARG A 223 -1.70 29.66 0.60
N GLY A 224 -1.65 28.78 1.59
CA GLY A 224 -2.55 28.82 2.74
C GLY A 224 -2.27 30.03 3.65
N LYS A 225 -3.30 30.59 4.27
CA LYS A 225 -3.17 31.74 5.17
C LYS A 225 -2.25 31.48 6.36
N GLU A 226 -2.18 30.23 6.81
CA GLU A 226 -1.29 29.78 7.89
C GLU A 226 0.18 29.97 7.56
N PHE A 227 0.54 29.97 6.27
CA PHE A 227 1.91 30.16 5.80
C PHE A 227 2.29 31.66 5.59
N SER A 228 1.44 32.59 5.98
CA SER A 228 1.80 34.01 6.00
C SER A 228 2.90 34.34 7.01
N CYS A 229 3.37 33.36 7.77
CA CYS A 229 4.57 33.45 8.62
C CYS A 229 5.90 33.27 7.87
N TRP A 230 5.89 33.19 6.55
CA TRP A 230 7.07 32.91 5.73
C TRP A 230 8.23 33.92 5.95
N GLU A 231 7.93 35.22 6.16
CA GLU A 231 8.96 36.23 6.42
C GLU A 231 9.71 35.99 7.74
N GLU A 232 8.98 35.51 8.77
CA GLU A 232 9.58 35.15 10.06
C GLU A 232 10.45 33.92 9.92
N VAL A 233 10.07 32.98 9.05
CA VAL A 233 10.86 31.76 8.77
C VAL A 233 12.12 32.12 7.98
N GLU A 234 12.05 33.04 7.01
CA GLU A 234 13.23 33.51 6.28
C GLU A 234 14.23 34.21 7.19
N LYS A 235 13.76 34.96 8.21
CA LYS A 235 14.65 35.52 9.26
C LYS A 235 15.39 34.46 10.08
N MET A 236 14.93 33.22 10.08
CA MET A 236 15.63 32.10 10.70
C MET A 236 16.70 31.48 9.79
N GLY A 237 16.87 32.02 8.57
CA GLY A 237 17.85 31.54 7.58
C GLY A 237 17.34 30.38 6.72
N ILE A 238 16.04 30.21 6.60
CA ILE A 238 15.41 29.14 5.81
C ILE A 238 14.58 29.79 4.70
N ASP A 239 14.94 29.60 3.44
CA ASP A 239 14.21 30.14 2.31
C ASP A 239 12.81 29.54 2.20
N PHE A 240 11.79 30.35 1.89
CA PHE A 240 10.40 29.92 1.82
C PHE A 240 9.80 30.12 0.44
N TYR A 241 9.30 29.04 -0.17
CA TYR A 241 8.74 29.04 -1.52
C TYR A 241 7.27 28.59 -1.53
N PHE A 242 6.51 29.10 -2.47
CA PHE A 242 5.09 28.77 -2.63
C PHE A 242 4.82 28.06 -3.94
N ALA A 243 4.15 26.93 -3.86
CA ALA A 243 3.65 26.21 -5.03
C ALA A 243 2.60 27.06 -5.78
N ASP A 244 2.48 26.80 -7.07
CA ASP A 244 1.47 27.45 -7.89
C ASP A 244 0.06 26.99 -7.50
N PRO A 245 -0.92 27.89 -7.61
CA PRO A 245 -2.31 27.52 -7.40
C PRO A 245 -2.70 26.34 -8.31
N TYR A 246 -3.39 25.36 -7.72
CA TYR A 246 -3.86 24.13 -8.42
C TYR A 246 -2.77 23.17 -8.90
N CYS A 247 -1.51 23.42 -8.59
CA CYS A 247 -0.38 22.57 -8.97
C CYS A 247 0.02 21.62 -7.84
N SER A 248 -0.92 20.76 -7.37
CA SER A 248 -0.66 19.82 -6.27
C SER A 248 0.52 18.88 -6.54
N TRP A 249 0.81 18.58 -7.81
CA TRP A 249 1.96 17.74 -8.20
C TRP A 249 3.32 18.34 -7.83
N GLN A 250 3.39 19.68 -7.66
CA GLN A 250 4.61 20.36 -7.21
C GLN A 250 4.98 20.02 -5.75
N ARG A 251 4.02 19.47 -4.98
CA ARG A 251 4.17 19.02 -3.58
C ARG A 251 3.77 17.55 -3.39
N GLY A 252 4.14 16.71 -4.35
CA GLY A 252 3.73 15.32 -4.39
C GLY A 252 4.27 14.47 -3.21
N CYS A 253 5.36 14.88 -2.54
CA CYS A 253 5.86 14.17 -1.38
C CYS A 253 4.94 14.38 -0.18
N ASN A 254 4.48 15.61 0.02
CA ASN A 254 3.57 15.94 1.10
C ASN A 254 2.18 15.30 0.90
N GLU A 255 1.63 15.37 -0.33
CA GLU A 255 0.36 14.72 -0.65
C GLU A 255 0.41 13.21 -0.35
N ASN A 256 1.51 12.53 -0.74
CA ASN A 256 1.69 11.12 -0.44
C ASN A 256 1.79 10.86 1.06
N SER A 257 2.58 11.64 1.79
CA SER A 257 2.81 11.48 3.23
C SER A 257 1.55 11.79 4.05
N ASN A 258 0.83 12.85 3.69
CA ASN A 258 -0.49 13.16 4.27
C ASN A 258 -1.49 12.04 3.97
N GLY A 259 -1.39 11.40 2.80
CA GLY A 259 -2.16 10.21 2.47
C GLY A 259 -1.87 9.01 3.38
N LEU A 260 -0.62 8.85 3.85
CA LEU A 260 -0.26 7.84 4.85
C LEU A 260 -0.80 8.18 6.24
N LEU A 261 -0.69 9.44 6.65
CA LEU A 261 -1.26 9.90 7.92
C LEU A 261 -2.77 9.67 7.95
N ARG A 262 -3.45 9.88 6.82
CA ARG A 262 -4.90 9.66 6.67
C ARG A 262 -5.33 8.18 6.69
N GLU A 263 -4.41 7.24 6.67
CA GLU A 263 -4.71 5.82 6.95
C GLU A 263 -5.07 5.61 8.42
N PHE A 264 -4.43 6.36 9.32
CA PHE A 264 -4.65 6.33 10.77
C PHE A 264 -5.73 7.32 11.18
N TYR A 265 -5.69 8.51 10.63
CA TYR A 265 -6.63 9.61 10.91
C TYR A 265 -7.44 9.97 9.66
N PRO A 266 -8.49 9.20 9.32
CA PRO A 266 -9.30 9.45 8.12
C PRO A 266 -9.94 10.85 8.09
N LYS A 267 -10.39 11.28 6.90
CA LYS A 267 -11.25 12.47 6.82
C LYS A 267 -12.45 12.28 7.74
N LYS A 268 -12.85 13.29 8.49
CA LYS A 268 -13.86 13.29 9.54
C LYS A 268 -13.36 12.89 10.94
N THR A 269 -12.07 12.62 11.13
CA THR A 269 -11.49 12.51 12.48
C THR A 269 -11.40 13.87 13.12
N ASP A 270 -11.79 13.97 14.38
CA ASP A 270 -11.56 15.13 15.23
C ASP A 270 -10.13 15.08 15.77
N ILE A 271 -9.27 15.96 15.23
CA ILE A 271 -7.85 15.99 15.59
C ILE A 271 -7.63 16.47 17.02
N SER A 272 -8.55 17.26 17.59
CA SER A 272 -8.41 17.74 18.98
C SER A 272 -8.34 16.61 20.00
N LYS A 273 -9.01 15.49 19.71
CA LYS A 273 -9.08 14.30 20.59
C LYS A 273 -7.90 13.33 20.43
N ILE A 274 -6.95 13.61 19.53
CA ILE A 274 -5.80 12.75 19.31
C ILE A 274 -4.74 13.07 20.34
N GLU A 275 -4.31 12.06 21.10
CA GLU A 275 -3.22 12.19 22.06
C GLU A 275 -1.88 12.26 21.33
N THR A 276 -0.93 13.00 21.92
CA THR A 276 0.40 13.21 21.33
C THR A 276 1.16 11.88 21.20
N GLU A 277 1.03 11.00 22.18
CA GLU A 277 1.65 9.66 22.19
C GLU A 277 1.16 8.79 21.02
N ASP A 278 -0.12 8.86 20.67
CA ASP A 278 -0.68 8.11 19.55
C ASP A 278 -0.21 8.68 18.21
N LEU A 279 -0.04 9.99 18.11
CA LEU A 279 0.55 10.64 16.95
C LEU A 279 2.01 10.19 16.78
N ILE A 280 2.81 10.19 17.85
CA ILE A 280 4.20 9.73 17.85
C ILE A 280 4.30 8.28 17.37
N LYS A 281 3.51 7.36 17.94
CA LYS A 281 3.45 5.95 17.50
C LYS A 281 3.12 5.83 16.01
N THR A 282 2.15 6.62 15.54
CA THR A 282 1.78 6.67 14.12
C THR A 282 2.93 7.14 13.23
N LEU A 283 3.63 8.20 13.61
CA LEU A 283 4.79 8.70 12.89
C LEU A 283 5.94 7.69 12.86
N MET A 284 6.18 6.99 13.96
CA MET A 284 7.16 5.90 14.00
C MET A 284 6.81 4.79 12.99
N LEU A 285 5.54 4.36 12.94
CA LEU A 285 5.09 3.38 11.96
C LEU A 285 5.28 3.88 10.51
N ILE A 286 4.94 5.14 10.23
CA ILE A 286 5.06 5.74 8.89
C ILE A 286 6.53 5.82 8.46
N ASN A 287 7.42 6.29 9.36
CA ASN A 287 8.84 6.47 9.06
C ASN A 287 9.65 5.17 9.08
N SER A 288 9.12 4.11 9.68
CA SER A 288 9.71 2.76 9.65
C SER A 288 9.24 1.91 8.47
N ARG A 289 8.39 2.45 7.57
CA ARG A 289 8.00 1.74 6.35
C ARG A 289 9.07 1.87 5.27
N PRO A 290 9.59 0.77 4.71
CA PRO A 290 10.50 0.82 3.57
C PRO A 290 9.88 1.55 2.38
N ARG A 291 10.66 2.39 1.70
CA ARG A 291 10.21 3.14 0.51
C ARG A 291 10.92 2.65 -0.74
N LYS A 292 10.16 2.34 -1.78
CA LYS A 292 10.74 1.95 -3.08
C LYS A 292 11.70 3.02 -3.64
N CYS A 293 11.32 4.31 -3.52
CA CYS A 293 12.15 5.44 -3.94
C CYS A 293 13.43 5.62 -3.11
N LEU A 294 13.56 4.92 -1.99
CA LEU A 294 14.76 4.87 -1.15
C LEU A 294 15.48 3.50 -1.26
N ASN A 295 15.26 2.77 -2.35
CA ASN A 295 15.77 1.40 -2.51
C ASN A 295 15.38 0.48 -1.34
N TYR A 296 14.15 0.64 -0.84
CA TYR A 296 13.58 -0.07 0.30
C TYR A 296 14.30 0.16 1.65
N ALA A 297 15.09 1.22 1.76
CA ALA A 297 15.43 1.77 3.06
C ALA A 297 14.21 2.49 3.65
N THR A 298 14.21 2.67 4.98
CA THR A 298 13.18 3.43 5.67
C THR A 298 13.51 4.92 5.69
N PRO A 299 12.53 5.83 5.75
CA PRO A 299 12.77 7.24 5.98
C PRO A 299 13.62 7.52 7.22
N PHE A 300 13.36 6.77 8.31
CA PHE A 300 14.09 6.91 9.55
C PHE A 300 15.59 6.57 9.41
N GLU A 301 15.93 5.43 8.76
CA GLU A 301 17.32 5.05 8.47
C GLU A 301 18.04 6.12 7.65
N LYS A 302 17.37 6.63 6.60
CA LYS A 302 17.97 7.65 5.73
C LYS A 302 18.15 8.98 6.43
N PHE A 303 17.18 9.39 7.25
CA PHE A 303 17.26 10.64 7.99
C PHE A 303 18.37 10.63 9.03
N LEU A 304 18.46 9.55 9.82
CA LEU A 304 19.54 9.40 10.79
C LEU A 304 20.92 9.47 10.13
N HIS A 305 21.07 8.82 8.98
CA HIS A 305 22.33 8.89 8.22
C HIS A 305 22.70 10.33 7.84
N GLU A 306 21.76 11.16 7.39
CA GLU A 306 22.01 12.55 6.97
C GLU A 306 22.34 13.49 8.15
N ILE A 307 21.75 13.26 9.33
CA ILE A 307 22.00 14.12 10.51
C ILE A 307 23.22 13.68 11.35
N SER A 308 23.79 12.50 11.07
CA SER A 308 24.96 11.98 11.79
C SER A 308 26.29 12.44 11.19
N PHE A 309 26.26 13.13 10.07
CA PHE A 309 27.39 13.72 9.36
C PHE A 309 27.27 15.24 9.32
#